data_8764b0d150ffb4f8845f7696b6875197
#
_entry.id   8764b0d150ffb4f8845f7696b6875197
#
_cell.length_a   1.000
_cell.length_b   1.000
_cell.length_c   1.000
_cell.angle_alpha   90.00
_cell.angle_beta   90.00
_cell.angle_gamma   90.00
#
_symmetry.space_group_name_H-M   'P 1'
#
loop_
_entity.id
_entity.type
_entity.pdbx_description
1 polymer ?
#
loop_
_entity_poly.entity_id
_entity_poly.type
_entity_poly.pdbx_seq_one_letter_code
_entity_poly.pdbx_strand_id
1 'polypeptide(L)'
;MSDRCVLILLALVLSVVQVLGHLFQGPTKEVLERTYDVIIVGAGAGGGAAASRLSENPHVRVLLIEAGGSDFMNLNISVPGRASTLVRSQFDWNFTTVPQVGLDNRPIVYPRGFVLGGSTAINQMAFCRGTKDDYDRWAKVAGDEGWSWKKLVPFVRQLDRMTLPADRHNTTGEFDPSIHYNGTVPISVAGFPLTTDPRVINTTTQLPDQFPFNLDYNSGNTIGIGWTQTTIYNSHRVSSATSYLAEAWNRTNLDIVVNTRVTKVLPLGYESGKPIMRGIEIAQSASGPTHTLQARKEVVLSAGSIKTPHILMLSGIGDAAYLTSKGVKPLVDLPSVGKNLHDHAFLGNSWLVNSNDTLDNLRRNATLAAEALAQWKVNGTGPLGLAGGSQLGWLRVPNASEFFAALGAEDPSAGPTSAHFEMITTDGFVSKRVSPPTQGHFFSFITAVISPTARGNVTLNSTDPFDAPIINPNLLGTEVDVAVMREAVKAARAFVAAPAWSDYILSEFGAFGEAHTDEELDAYIRNNTDTIDHPVGTVAMGKGAEGALDSELRVRGTIGLRVVDASAFPFIPSGHTQGPTYILAERAAALILGEM
;
A
#
# COMPACT_ATOMS: atom_id res chain seq x y z
N MET A 1 -7.34 -7.51 47.77
CA MET A 1 -7.43 -8.20 46.47
C MET A 1 -7.31 -9.67 46.78
N SER A 2 -8.33 -10.47 46.48
CA SER A 2 -8.34 -11.89 46.87
C SER A 2 -7.39 -12.69 45.94
N ASP A 3 -6.78 -13.74 46.51
CA ASP A 3 -5.87 -14.67 45.80
C ASP A 3 -6.43 -15.19 44.46
N ARG A 4 -7.75 -15.21 44.30
CA ARG A 4 -8.43 -15.54 43.04
C ARG A 4 -8.22 -14.49 41.94
N CYS A 5 -8.13 -13.20 42.27
CA CYS A 5 -7.85 -12.14 41.26
C CYS A 5 -6.39 -12.20 40.79
N VAL A 6 -5.46 -12.54 41.67
CA VAL A 6 -4.04 -12.70 41.34
C VAL A 6 -3.84 -13.94 40.44
N LEU A 7 -4.53 -15.05 40.74
CA LEU A 7 -4.50 -16.27 39.91
C LEU A 7 -5.13 -16.09 38.55
N ILE A 8 -6.21 -15.30 38.44
CA ILE A 8 -6.82 -14.98 37.14
C ILE A 8 -5.92 -14.04 36.31
N LEU A 9 -5.28 -13.05 36.95
CA LEU A 9 -4.30 -12.19 36.27
C LEU A 9 -3.05 -12.99 35.84
N LEU A 10 -2.53 -13.88 36.68
CA LEU A 10 -1.42 -14.77 36.32
C LEU A 10 -1.80 -15.75 35.21
N ALA A 11 -3.01 -16.30 35.21
CA ALA A 11 -3.49 -17.17 34.13
C ALA A 11 -3.69 -16.42 32.83
N LEU A 12 -4.19 -15.17 32.90
CA LEU A 12 -4.28 -14.29 31.71
C LEU A 12 -2.89 -13.87 31.19
N VAL A 13 -1.96 -13.53 32.07
CA VAL A 13 -0.58 -13.22 31.71
C VAL A 13 0.14 -14.44 31.14
N LEU A 14 -0.04 -15.62 31.74
CA LEU A 14 0.51 -16.89 31.24
C LEU A 14 -0.12 -17.31 29.90
N SER A 15 -1.44 -17.09 29.69
CA SER A 15 -2.08 -17.35 28.41
C SER A 15 -1.62 -16.36 27.32
N VAL A 16 -1.37 -15.10 27.67
CA VAL A 16 -0.80 -14.10 26.76
C VAL A 16 0.66 -14.43 26.43
N VAL A 17 1.43 -14.93 27.38
CA VAL A 17 2.83 -15.36 27.16
C VAL A 17 2.90 -16.64 26.31
N GLN A 18 1.95 -17.56 26.46
CA GLN A 18 1.85 -18.75 25.58
C GLN A 18 1.40 -18.41 24.16
N VAL A 19 0.59 -17.35 23.97
CA VAL A 19 0.16 -16.84 22.64
C VAL A 19 1.30 -16.14 21.89
N LEU A 20 2.36 -15.71 22.58
CA LEU A 20 3.51 -15.01 21.97
C LEU A 20 4.75 -15.92 21.76
N GLY A 21 4.59 -17.24 21.84
CA GLY A 21 5.71 -18.20 21.88
C GLY A 21 6.68 -18.19 20.69
N HIS A 22 6.30 -17.57 19.56
CA HIS A 22 7.11 -17.48 18.35
C HIS A 22 7.38 -16.04 17.89
N LEU A 23 7.06 -15.03 18.71
CA LEU A 23 7.41 -13.62 18.46
C LEU A 23 8.59 -13.19 19.34
N PHE A 24 9.73 -12.96 18.71
CA PHE A 24 10.97 -12.56 19.34
C PHE A 24 11.22 -11.05 19.18
N GLN A 25 11.62 -10.37 20.25
CA GLN A 25 11.92 -8.93 20.26
C GLN A 25 13.34 -8.60 19.75
N GLY A 26 13.99 -9.55 19.11
CA GLY A 26 15.34 -9.43 18.55
C GLY A 26 15.93 -10.80 18.26
N PRO A 27 17.19 -10.84 17.77
CA PRO A 27 17.88 -12.07 17.40
C PRO A 27 18.37 -12.81 18.65
N THR A 28 17.47 -13.55 19.31
CA THR A 28 17.82 -14.38 20.47
C THR A 28 18.72 -15.56 20.08
N LYS A 29 19.42 -16.16 21.06
CA LYS A 29 20.21 -17.36 20.85
C LYS A 29 19.39 -18.46 20.19
N GLU A 30 18.15 -18.65 20.61
CA GLU A 30 17.23 -19.63 20.04
C GLU A 30 17.00 -19.41 18.53
N VAL A 31 16.74 -18.18 18.10
CA VAL A 31 16.57 -17.82 16.67
C VAL A 31 17.87 -18.06 15.89
N LEU A 32 19.02 -17.68 16.46
CA LEU A 32 20.31 -17.77 15.81
C LEU A 32 20.82 -19.21 15.62
N GLU A 33 20.42 -20.14 16.50
CA GLU A 33 20.82 -21.54 16.45
C GLU A 33 19.84 -22.43 15.67
N ARG A 34 18.63 -21.94 15.37
CA ARG A 34 17.64 -22.69 14.57
C ARG A 34 18.01 -22.72 13.09
N THR A 35 17.56 -23.76 12.41
CA THR A 35 17.71 -23.91 10.95
C THR A 35 16.38 -23.62 10.27
N TYR A 36 16.40 -22.77 9.27
CA TYR A 36 15.23 -22.34 8.49
C TYR A 36 15.35 -22.77 7.03
N ASP A 37 14.21 -23.17 6.43
CA ASP A 37 14.15 -23.43 5.00
C ASP A 37 14.07 -22.14 4.22
N VAL A 38 13.21 -21.22 4.66
CA VAL A 38 12.98 -19.93 4.06
C VAL A 38 13.16 -18.83 5.09
N ILE A 39 13.88 -17.77 4.72
CA ILE A 39 13.98 -16.54 5.50
C ILE A 39 13.31 -15.42 4.71
N ILE A 40 12.28 -14.80 5.31
CA ILE A 40 11.52 -13.69 4.69
C ILE A 40 11.91 -12.38 5.38
N VAL A 41 12.24 -11.39 4.58
CA VAL A 41 12.75 -10.08 5.02
C VAL A 41 11.69 -9.01 4.84
N GLY A 42 11.07 -8.57 5.94
CA GLY A 42 9.97 -7.61 5.99
C GLY A 42 8.61 -8.30 6.17
N ALA A 43 7.85 -7.86 7.18
CA ALA A 43 6.54 -8.41 7.54
C ALA A 43 5.36 -7.54 7.05
N GLY A 44 5.56 -6.83 5.92
CA GLY A 44 4.51 -6.07 5.25
C GLY A 44 3.50 -6.98 4.52
N ALA A 45 2.75 -6.41 3.59
CA ALA A 45 1.73 -7.13 2.82
C ALA A 45 2.29 -8.40 2.15
N GLY A 46 3.40 -8.28 1.41
CA GLY A 46 4.00 -9.41 0.71
C GLY A 46 4.55 -10.46 1.66
N GLY A 47 5.43 -10.04 2.59
CA GLY A 47 6.11 -10.99 3.50
C GLY A 47 5.18 -11.64 4.51
N GLY A 48 4.20 -10.91 5.05
CA GLY A 48 3.20 -11.48 5.96
C GLY A 48 2.34 -12.56 5.29
N ALA A 49 1.89 -12.31 4.06
CA ALA A 49 1.11 -13.28 3.29
C ALA A 49 1.97 -14.50 2.90
N ALA A 50 3.18 -14.27 2.38
CA ALA A 50 4.11 -15.36 2.01
C ALA A 50 4.46 -16.24 3.24
N ALA A 51 4.78 -15.63 4.40
CA ALA A 51 5.08 -16.36 5.63
C ALA A 51 3.92 -17.23 6.09
N SER A 52 2.71 -16.68 6.05
CA SER A 52 1.49 -17.42 6.40
C SER A 52 1.31 -18.62 5.47
N ARG A 53 1.35 -18.43 4.14
CA ARG A 53 1.13 -19.51 3.18
C ARG A 53 2.22 -20.59 3.20
N LEU A 54 3.50 -20.20 3.27
CA LEU A 54 4.60 -21.15 3.32
C LEU A 54 4.57 -22.02 4.59
N SER A 55 4.19 -21.44 5.71
CA SER A 55 4.09 -22.17 6.99
C SER A 55 2.85 -23.07 7.11
N GLU A 56 1.94 -23.09 6.13
CA GLU A 56 0.87 -24.11 6.03
C GLU A 56 1.45 -25.52 5.81
N ASN A 57 2.60 -25.61 5.14
CA ASN A 57 3.34 -26.86 5.06
C ASN A 57 4.18 -27.06 6.34
N PRO A 58 3.83 -28.03 7.21
CA PRO A 58 4.53 -28.22 8.49
C PRO A 58 6.00 -28.66 8.35
N HIS A 59 6.40 -29.10 7.14
CA HIS A 59 7.78 -29.47 6.85
C HIS A 59 8.65 -28.30 6.40
N VAL A 60 8.07 -27.12 6.17
CA VAL A 60 8.77 -25.87 5.79
C VAL A 60 8.92 -25.00 7.02
N ARG A 61 10.13 -24.80 7.50
CA ARG A 61 10.41 -23.88 8.61
C ARG A 61 10.71 -22.49 8.08
N VAL A 62 9.92 -21.52 8.50
CA VAL A 62 9.97 -20.13 8.05
C VAL A 62 10.46 -19.22 9.18
N LEU A 63 11.39 -18.32 8.85
CA LEU A 63 11.75 -17.16 9.68
C LEU A 63 11.27 -15.89 8.98
N LEU A 64 10.46 -15.09 9.67
CA LEU A 64 10.03 -13.77 9.23
C LEU A 64 10.71 -12.70 10.08
N ILE A 65 11.40 -11.74 9.43
CA ILE A 65 12.15 -10.67 10.13
C ILE A 65 11.56 -9.32 9.77
N GLU A 66 11.20 -8.53 10.79
CA GLU A 66 10.67 -7.17 10.67
C GLU A 66 11.61 -6.17 11.35
N ALA A 67 11.89 -5.07 10.65
CA ALA A 67 12.75 -4.00 11.14
C ALA A 67 12.11 -3.20 12.28
N GLY A 68 10.81 -2.97 12.19
CA GLY A 68 10.02 -2.28 13.21
C GLY A 68 9.57 -3.18 14.35
N GLY A 69 8.90 -2.58 15.32
CA GLY A 69 8.31 -3.29 16.46
C GLY A 69 6.97 -3.97 16.12
N SER A 70 6.33 -4.53 17.13
CA SER A 70 4.98 -5.10 17.01
C SER A 70 3.92 -4.01 17.01
N ASP A 71 2.84 -4.25 16.25
CA ASP A 71 1.61 -3.44 16.23
C ASP A 71 0.64 -3.80 17.38
N PHE A 72 0.97 -4.82 18.15
CA PHE A 72 0.08 -5.46 19.14
C PHE A 72 -0.45 -4.44 20.16
N MET A 73 -1.79 -4.41 20.32
CA MET A 73 -2.53 -3.54 21.23
C MET A 73 -2.31 -2.03 21.02
N ASN A 74 -1.78 -1.59 19.88
CA ASN A 74 -1.60 -0.17 19.61
C ASN A 74 -2.89 0.49 19.15
N LEU A 75 -3.43 1.38 19.98
CA LEU A 75 -4.71 2.04 19.71
C LEU A 75 -4.66 2.94 18.46
N ASN A 76 -3.54 3.62 18.18
CA ASN A 76 -3.43 4.49 17.01
C ASN A 76 -3.40 3.70 15.71
N ILE A 77 -2.86 2.47 15.72
CA ILE A 77 -2.89 1.56 14.58
C ILE A 77 -4.28 0.95 14.41
N SER A 78 -4.89 0.53 15.53
CA SER A 78 -6.14 -0.23 15.54
C SER A 78 -7.36 0.61 15.10
N VAL A 79 -7.43 1.89 15.52
CA VAL A 79 -8.56 2.79 15.25
C VAL A 79 -8.49 3.37 13.84
N PRO A 80 -9.42 3.04 12.92
CA PRO A 80 -9.36 3.48 11.52
C PRO A 80 -9.25 5.00 11.35
N GLY A 81 -10.07 5.77 12.04
CA GLY A 81 -10.09 7.25 11.98
C GLY A 81 -8.82 7.93 12.50
N ARG A 82 -7.84 7.16 13.03
CA ARG A 82 -6.53 7.66 13.47
C ARG A 82 -5.40 7.40 12.47
N ALA A 83 -5.67 6.86 11.31
CA ALA A 83 -4.65 6.49 10.32
C ALA A 83 -3.68 7.64 10.00
N SER A 84 -4.16 8.88 9.86
CA SER A 84 -3.31 10.05 9.58
C SER A 84 -2.30 10.39 10.69
N THR A 85 -2.56 9.96 11.93
CA THR A 85 -1.65 10.20 13.07
C THR A 85 -0.43 9.29 13.08
N LEU A 86 -0.40 8.29 12.19
CA LEU A 86 0.68 7.32 12.08
C LEU A 86 1.83 7.82 11.20
N VAL A 87 1.56 8.77 10.29
CA VAL A 87 2.58 9.44 9.48
C VAL A 87 3.50 10.25 10.39
N ARG A 88 4.80 10.14 10.17
CA ARG A 88 5.87 10.73 10.99
C ARG A 88 5.87 10.29 12.47
N SER A 89 5.23 9.17 12.77
CA SER A 89 5.28 8.54 14.09
C SER A 89 6.44 7.53 14.18
N GLN A 90 6.57 6.87 15.33
CA GLN A 90 7.52 5.76 15.52
C GLN A 90 7.22 4.52 14.65
N PHE A 91 6.04 4.46 14.03
CA PHE A 91 5.61 3.37 13.13
C PHE A 91 5.88 3.66 11.66
N ASP A 92 6.53 4.78 11.37
CA ASP A 92 6.87 5.24 10.03
C ASP A 92 8.40 5.30 9.86
N TRP A 93 8.91 4.84 8.71
CA TRP A 93 10.32 5.00 8.33
C TRP A 93 10.75 6.46 8.23
N ASN A 94 9.80 7.41 8.18
CA ASN A 94 10.02 8.84 8.09
C ASN A 94 10.84 9.27 6.86
N PHE A 95 10.68 8.59 5.74
CA PHE A 95 11.34 8.97 4.50
C PHE A 95 10.87 10.34 3.98
N THR A 96 11.76 10.97 3.23
CA THR A 96 11.49 12.18 2.46
C THR A 96 12.16 12.01 1.09
N THR A 97 11.50 12.46 0.03
CA THR A 97 12.06 12.39 -1.33
C THR A 97 13.11 13.47 -1.56
N VAL A 98 13.88 13.34 -2.64
CA VAL A 98 14.58 14.49 -3.21
C VAL A 98 13.58 15.53 -3.74
N PRO A 99 14.00 16.79 -3.99
CA PRO A 99 13.15 17.77 -4.65
C PRO A 99 12.55 17.20 -5.95
N GLN A 100 11.23 17.37 -6.12
CA GLN A 100 10.47 16.86 -7.27
C GLN A 100 10.27 17.96 -8.30
N VAL A 101 10.85 17.81 -9.48
CA VAL A 101 10.73 18.81 -10.57
C VAL A 101 9.27 19.06 -10.95
N GLY A 102 8.46 17.99 -11.05
CA GLY A 102 7.02 18.09 -11.34
C GLY A 102 6.20 18.80 -10.25
N LEU A 103 6.76 19.02 -9.05
CA LEU A 103 6.15 19.67 -7.89
C LEU A 103 6.90 20.95 -7.48
N ASP A 104 7.35 21.76 -8.42
CA ASP A 104 8.07 23.00 -8.20
C ASP A 104 9.32 22.83 -7.31
N ASN A 105 10.07 21.76 -7.52
CA ASN A 105 11.27 21.37 -6.77
C ASN A 105 11.04 21.18 -5.27
N ARG A 106 9.85 20.79 -4.88
CA ARG A 106 9.49 20.53 -3.49
C ARG A 106 9.80 19.08 -3.10
N PRO A 107 10.51 18.81 -1.99
CA PRO A 107 10.57 17.47 -1.40
C PRO A 107 9.23 17.16 -0.69
N ILE A 108 8.84 15.89 -0.67
CA ILE A 108 7.62 15.43 -0.02
C ILE A 108 7.90 14.36 1.03
N VAL A 109 7.02 14.28 2.02
CA VAL A 109 7.00 13.18 3.01
C VAL A 109 6.60 11.89 2.30
N TYR A 110 7.29 10.78 2.59
CA TYR A 110 7.10 9.52 1.89
C TYR A 110 6.94 8.36 2.88
N PRO A 111 5.78 8.27 3.56
CA PRO A 111 5.60 7.36 4.68
C PRO A 111 5.61 5.88 4.24
N ARG A 112 6.33 5.06 5.02
CA ARG A 112 6.35 3.59 4.89
C ARG A 112 6.30 2.96 6.27
N GLY A 113 5.51 1.91 6.45
CA GLY A 113 5.37 1.25 7.75
C GLY A 113 6.70 0.69 8.27
N PHE A 114 7.03 1.08 9.52
CA PHE A 114 8.14 0.57 10.32
C PHE A 114 7.58 -0.19 11.52
N VAL A 115 6.90 -1.27 11.24
CA VAL A 115 6.10 -2.04 12.21
C VAL A 115 5.66 -3.37 11.61
N LEU A 116 5.41 -4.37 12.42
CA LEU A 116 4.78 -5.62 12.01
C LEU A 116 3.46 -5.32 11.25
N GLY A 117 3.30 -5.89 10.07
CA GLY A 117 2.25 -5.49 9.14
C GLY A 117 2.71 -4.47 8.09
N GLY A 118 3.87 -3.84 8.26
CA GLY A 118 4.43 -2.85 7.33
C GLY A 118 3.45 -1.72 7.01
N SER A 119 3.40 -1.29 5.75
CA SER A 119 2.51 -0.20 5.34
C SER A 119 1.01 -0.52 5.49
N THR A 120 0.60 -1.78 5.59
CA THR A 120 -0.80 -2.13 5.88
C THR A 120 -1.24 -1.76 7.30
N ALA A 121 -0.27 -1.59 8.22
CA ALA A 121 -0.52 -1.13 9.59
C ALA A 121 -0.67 0.39 9.70
N ILE A 122 -0.29 1.17 8.67
CA ILE A 122 -0.33 2.64 8.72
C ILE A 122 -1.11 3.30 7.57
N ASN A 123 -1.65 2.53 6.61
CA ASN A 123 -2.38 3.03 5.43
C ASN A 123 -3.80 3.53 5.77
N GLN A 124 -4.51 4.03 4.75
CA GLN A 124 -5.91 4.48 4.84
C GLN A 124 -6.92 3.35 4.56
N MET A 125 -6.49 2.11 4.52
CA MET A 125 -7.29 0.88 4.46
C MET A 125 -8.19 0.68 3.23
N ALA A 126 -8.21 1.58 2.26
CA ALA A 126 -8.95 1.33 1.02
C ALA A 126 -8.44 0.05 0.33
N PHE A 127 -9.36 -0.81 -0.07
CA PHE A 127 -9.06 -2.12 -0.65
C PHE A 127 -9.54 -2.22 -2.08
N CYS A 128 -8.63 -2.60 -2.98
CA CYS A 128 -8.91 -2.87 -4.38
C CYS A 128 -8.08 -4.06 -4.85
N ARG A 129 -8.68 -4.95 -5.66
CA ARG A 129 -7.99 -6.11 -6.27
C ARG A 129 -7.20 -5.73 -7.52
N GLY A 130 -7.42 -4.54 -8.11
CA GLY A 130 -6.89 -4.15 -9.42
C GLY A 130 -7.78 -4.61 -10.58
N THR A 131 -7.34 -4.39 -11.82
CA THR A 131 -8.14 -4.64 -13.02
C THR A 131 -7.66 -5.85 -13.80
N LYS A 132 -8.54 -6.41 -14.64
CA LYS A 132 -8.19 -7.51 -15.55
C LYS A 132 -7.05 -7.11 -16.48
N ASP A 133 -7.15 -5.92 -17.05
CA ASP A 133 -6.19 -5.43 -18.04
C ASP A 133 -4.81 -5.20 -17.40
N ASP A 134 -4.73 -4.76 -16.14
CA ASP A 134 -3.47 -4.60 -15.43
C ASP A 134 -2.72 -5.93 -15.31
N TYR A 135 -3.39 -6.98 -14.89
CA TYR A 135 -2.77 -8.31 -14.74
C TYR A 135 -2.46 -8.97 -16.09
N ASP A 136 -3.30 -8.78 -17.10
CA ASP A 136 -3.03 -9.27 -18.45
C ASP A 136 -1.82 -8.53 -19.06
N ARG A 137 -1.63 -7.23 -18.75
CA ARG A 137 -0.40 -6.49 -19.06
C ARG A 137 0.80 -7.06 -18.30
N TRP A 138 0.66 -7.40 -17.00
CA TRP A 138 1.74 -8.04 -16.25
C TRP A 138 2.16 -9.36 -16.86
N ALA A 139 1.20 -10.22 -17.26
CA ALA A 139 1.46 -11.49 -17.94
C ALA A 139 2.27 -11.27 -19.22
N LYS A 140 1.88 -10.29 -20.03
CA LYS A 140 2.56 -9.94 -21.29
C LYS A 140 4.00 -9.48 -21.06
N VAL A 141 4.23 -8.62 -20.05
CA VAL A 141 5.57 -8.07 -19.72
C VAL A 141 6.46 -9.13 -19.08
N ALA A 142 5.94 -9.92 -18.16
CA ALA A 142 6.68 -11.03 -17.55
C ALA A 142 6.95 -12.20 -18.51
N GLY A 143 6.13 -12.32 -19.56
CA GLY A 143 6.18 -13.45 -20.49
C GLY A 143 5.65 -14.75 -19.90
N ASP A 144 4.72 -14.65 -18.97
CA ASP A 144 4.12 -15.77 -18.27
C ASP A 144 2.63 -15.53 -18.04
N GLU A 145 1.80 -16.30 -18.75
CA GLU A 145 0.33 -16.25 -18.65
C GLU A 145 -0.18 -16.53 -17.23
N GLY A 146 0.63 -17.12 -16.36
CA GLY A 146 0.30 -17.31 -14.96
C GLY A 146 -0.01 -15.99 -14.23
N TRP A 147 0.47 -14.84 -14.72
CA TRP A 147 0.16 -13.50 -14.20
C TRP A 147 -1.11 -12.88 -14.78
N SER A 148 -1.78 -13.51 -15.75
CA SER A 148 -3.05 -13.02 -16.28
C SER A 148 -4.17 -13.08 -15.23
N TRP A 149 -5.15 -12.18 -15.33
CA TRP A 149 -6.30 -12.17 -14.44
C TRP A 149 -6.94 -13.54 -14.30
N LYS A 150 -7.19 -14.21 -15.42
CA LYS A 150 -7.81 -15.53 -15.44
C LYS A 150 -7.04 -16.56 -14.59
N LYS A 151 -5.72 -16.49 -14.60
CA LYS A 151 -4.85 -17.41 -13.84
C LYS A 151 -4.70 -17.01 -12.39
N LEU A 152 -4.90 -15.73 -12.07
CA LEU A 152 -4.84 -15.21 -10.70
C LEU A 152 -6.16 -15.34 -9.92
N VAL A 153 -7.30 -15.55 -10.60
CA VAL A 153 -8.61 -15.73 -9.93
C VAL A 153 -8.58 -16.76 -8.79
N PRO A 154 -7.90 -17.92 -8.87
CA PRO A 154 -7.82 -18.85 -7.72
C PRO A 154 -7.20 -18.20 -6.47
N PHE A 155 -6.19 -17.34 -6.62
CA PHE A 155 -5.54 -16.61 -5.53
C PHE A 155 -6.44 -15.47 -5.03
N VAL A 156 -7.14 -14.76 -5.94
CA VAL A 156 -8.15 -13.75 -5.57
C VAL A 156 -9.25 -14.36 -4.68
N ARG A 157 -9.67 -15.59 -4.94
CA ARG A 157 -10.68 -16.27 -4.12
C ARG A 157 -10.23 -16.60 -2.71
N GLN A 158 -8.94 -16.68 -2.47
CA GLN A 158 -8.36 -16.94 -1.14
C GLN A 158 -8.00 -15.64 -0.41
N LEU A 159 -8.08 -14.49 -1.12
CA LEU A 159 -7.59 -13.22 -0.62
C LEU A 159 -8.50 -12.61 0.43
N ASP A 160 -9.73 -12.30 0.07
CA ASP A 160 -10.62 -11.51 0.92
C ASP A 160 -11.97 -12.18 1.17
N ARG A 161 -12.59 -11.76 2.27
CA ARG A 161 -13.99 -12.04 2.59
C ARG A 161 -14.72 -10.77 2.97
N MET A 162 -15.89 -10.58 2.37
CA MET A 162 -16.77 -9.49 2.77
C MET A 162 -17.41 -9.76 4.13
N THR A 163 -17.42 -8.76 5.00
CA THR A 163 -17.98 -8.83 6.35
C THR A 163 -18.98 -7.71 6.56
N LEU A 164 -19.82 -7.83 7.59
CA LEU A 164 -20.75 -6.78 7.95
C LEU A 164 -20.01 -5.52 8.38
N PRO A 165 -20.48 -4.32 7.98
CA PRO A 165 -19.97 -3.06 8.49
C PRO A 165 -20.22 -2.92 10.01
N ALA A 166 -19.50 -2.00 10.66
CA ALA A 166 -19.52 -1.86 12.11
C ALA A 166 -20.92 -1.49 12.68
N ASP A 167 -21.68 -0.70 11.95
CA ASP A 167 -23.05 -0.28 12.29
C ASP A 167 -24.13 -1.29 11.88
N ARG A 168 -23.74 -2.33 11.11
CA ARG A 168 -24.63 -3.42 10.64
C ARG A 168 -25.83 -2.94 9.82
N HIS A 169 -25.71 -1.82 9.10
CA HIS A 169 -26.74 -1.39 8.18
C HIS A 169 -26.98 -2.39 7.03
N ASN A 170 -28.07 -2.21 6.30
CA ASN A 170 -28.38 -3.02 5.12
C ASN A 170 -27.51 -2.60 3.93
N THR A 171 -26.59 -3.44 3.52
CA THR A 171 -25.61 -3.20 2.45
C THR A 171 -26.10 -3.59 1.05
N THR A 172 -27.40 -3.82 0.88
CA THR A 172 -27.97 -4.15 -0.44
C THR A 172 -27.73 -3.00 -1.42
N GLY A 173 -27.03 -3.28 -2.54
CA GLY A 173 -26.68 -2.28 -3.55
C GLY A 173 -25.35 -1.54 -3.28
N GLU A 174 -24.56 -1.98 -2.29
CA GLU A 174 -23.26 -1.39 -1.98
C GLU A 174 -22.08 -2.23 -2.48
N PHE A 175 -22.28 -3.52 -2.73
CA PHE A 175 -21.32 -4.44 -3.34
C PHE A 175 -22.05 -5.63 -3.96
N ASP A 176 -21.32 -6.40 -4.80
CA ASP A 176 -21.80 -7.66 -5.39
C ASP A 176 -21.33 -8.86 -4.56
N PRO A 177 -22.20 -9.51 -3.77
CA PRO A 177 -21.79 -10.64 -2.94
C PRO A 177 -21.30 -11.86 -3.75
N SER A 178 -21.62 -11.95 -5.03
CA SER A 178 -21.24 -13.09 -5.87
C SER A 178 -19.76 -13.18 -6.20
N ILE A 179 -19.03 -12.05 -6.08
CA ILE A 179 -17.60 -11.97 -6.37
C ILE A 179 -16.70 -12.00 -5.12
N HIS A 180 -17.30 -12.04 -3.93
CA HIS A 180 -16.58 -12.18 -2.66
C HIS A 180 -16.63 -13.62 -2.16
N TYR A 181 -15.51 -14.07 -1.61
CA TYR A 181 -15.33 -15.45 -1.19
C TYR A 181 -15.05 -15.52 0.32
N ASN A 182 -14.46 -16.60 0.79
CA ASN A 182 -14.10 -16.77 2.20
C ASN A 182 -12.56 -16.73 2.37
N GLY A 183 -11.95 -15.61 1.94
CA GLY A 183 -10.51 -15.45 2.02
C GLY A 183 -10.01 -14.97 3.39
N THR A 184 -8.70 -14.79 3.48
CA THR A 184 -7.98 -14.47 4.72
C THR A 184 -8.23 -13.05 5.22
N VAL A 185 -8.33 -12.07 4.31
CA VAL A 185 -8.44 -10.65 4.66
C VAL A 185 -9.91 -10.24 4.79
N PRO A 186 -10.43 -9.97 6.00
CA PRO A 186 -11.76 -9.41 6.14
C PRO A 186 -11.79 -7.96 5.63
N ILE A 187 -12.80 -7.66 4.82
CA ILE A 187 -13.10 -6.33 4.30
C ILE A 187 -14.54 -5.96 4.60
N SER A 188 -14.86 -4.68 4.64
CA SER A 188 -16.23 -4.18 4.77
C SER A 188 -16.42 -2.88 4.00
N VAL A 189 -17.67 -2.54 3.70
CA VAL A 189 -18.05 -1.17 3.34
C VAL A 189 -18.02 -0.26 4.56
N ALA A 190 -18.19 1.05 4.37
CA ALA A 190 -18.16 2.05 5.45
C ALA A 190 -19.21 1.73 6.53
N GLY A 191 -18.79 1.68 7.80
CA GLY A 191 -19.68 1.42 8.94
C GLY A 191 -20.09 2.67 9.72
N PHE A 192 -20.13 3.82 9.03
CA PHE A 192 -20.62 5.11 9.55
C PHE A 192 -21.14 5.94 8.37
N PRO A 193 -22.45 6.27 8.32
CA PRO A 193 -23.03 7.01 7.22
C PRO A 193 -22.58 8.48 7.25
N LEU A 194 -22.32 9.04 6.07
CA LEU A 194 -22.04 10.46 5.88
C LEU A 194 -23.24 11.17 5.24
N THR A 195 -23.46 12.45 5.59
CA THR A 195 -24.56 13.24 5.01
C THR A 195 -24.40 13.46 3.51
N THR A 196 -23.19 13.29 2.99
CA THR A 196 -22.85 13.38 1.58
C THR A 196 -23.11 12.11 0.77
N ASP A 197 -23.24 10.93 1.42
CA ASP A 197 -23.40 9.65 0.73
C ASP A 197 -24.58 9.64 -0.29
N PRO A 198 -25.79 10.08 0.07
CA PRO A 198 -26.89 10.12 -0.89
C PRO A 198 -26.64 11.07 -2.07
N ARG A 199 -25.89 12.17 -1.86
CA ARG A 199 -25.56 13.13 -2.91
C ARG A 199 -24.62 12.53 -3.93
N VAL A 200 -23.59 11.78 -3.47
CA VAL A 200 -22.65 11.07 -4.33
C VAL A 200 -23.38 10.06 -5.22
N ILE A 201 -24.21 9.21 -4.64
CA ILE A 201 -24.97 8.19 -5.39
C ILE A 201 -26.00 8.83 -6.33
N ASN A 202 -26.70 9.90 -5.91
CA ASN A 202 -27.62 10.61 -6.80
C ASN A 202 -26.91 11.23 -7.99
N THR A 203 -25.67 11.70 -7.84
CA THR A 203 -24.90 12.25 -8.97
C THR A 203 -24.64 11.19 -10.03
N THR A 204 -24.36 9.95 -9.66
CA THR A 204 -24.17 8.86 -10.64
C THR A 204 -25.47 8.55 -11.41
N THR A 205 -26.61 8.82 -10.82
CA THR A 205 -27.92 8.70 -11.48
C THR A 205 -28.24 9.90 -12.39
N GLN A 206 -27.81 11.10 -11.99
CA GLN A 206 -28.03 12.34 -12.74
C GLN A 206 -27.09 12.50 -13.94
N LEU A 207 -25.85 11.97 -13.83
CA LEU A 207 -24.80 12.08 -14.82
C LEU A 207 -24.17 10.71 -15.17
N PRO A 208 -24.97 9.70 -15.56
CA PRO A 208 -24.51 8.31 -15.69
C PRO A 208 -23.45 8.10 -16.78
N ASP A 209 -23.45 8.93 -17.83
CA ASP A 209 -22.47 8.84 -18.92
C ASP A 209 -21.08 9.34 -18.49
N GLN A 210 -21.03 10.31 -17.57
CA GLN A 210 -19.78 10.88 -17.08
C GLN A 210 -19.28 10.17 -15.81
N PHE A 211 -20.21 9.79 -14.94
CA PHE A 211 -19.94 9.18 -13.64
C PHE A 211 -20.80 7.94 -13.43
N PRO A 212 -20.54 6.85 -14.18
CA PRO A 212 -21.33 5.63 -14.06
C PRO A 212 -21.21 5.05 -12.65
N PHE A 213 -22.31 4.49 -12.15
CA PHE A 213 -22.28 3.74 -10.89
C PHE A 213 -21.59 2.37 -11.13
N ASN A 214 -20.67 2.00 -10.25
CA ASN A 214 -20.05 0.68 -10.23
C ASN A 214 -20.42 -0.03 -8.93
N LEU A 215 -21.25 -1.06 -9.02
CA LEU A 215 -21.69 -1.81 -7.85
C LEU A 215 -20.50 -2.45 -7.12
N ASP A 216 -19.51 -2.94 -7.87
CA ASP A 216 -18.33 -3.55 -7.26
C ASP A 216 -17.10 -3.49 -8.16
N TYR A 217 -16.21 -2.59 -7.84
CA TYR A 217 -14.96 -2.38 -8.56
C TYR A 217 -13.94 -3.53 -8.36
N ASN A 218 -14.18 -4.44 -7.40
CA ASN A 218 -13.36 -5.62 -7.19
C ASN A 218 -13.69 -6.79 -8.15
N SER A 219 -14.61 -6.57 -9.11
CA SER A 219 -14.93 -7.50 -10.19
C SER A 219 -13.81 -7.68 -11.23
N GLY A 220 -12.75 -6.87 -11.15
CA GLY A 220 -11.70 -6.74 -12.17
C GLY A 220 -12.01 -5.69 -13.23
N ASN A 221 -13.05 -4.88 -13.02
CA ASN A 221 -13.34 -3.65 -13.76
C ASN A 221 -13.57 -2.53 -12.74
N THR A 222 -12.64 -1.56 -12.67
CA THR A 222 -12.73 -0.50 -11.67
C THR A 222 -13.56 0.69 -12.13
N ILE A 223 -13.90 0.80 -13.43
CA ILE A 223 -14.50 2.02 -14.00
C ILE A 223 -15.87 2.32 -13.39
N GLY A 224 -16.00 3.52 -12.84
CA GLY A 224 -17.21 4.05 -12.22
C GLY A 224 -17.00 4.45 -10.77
N ILE A 225 -18.07 4.97 -10.14
CA ILE A 225 -18.10 5.38 -8.73
C ILE A 225 -18.90 4.36 -7.94
N GLY A 226 -18.33 3.90 -6.85
CA GLY A 226 -18.95 2.90 -5.97
C GLY A 226 -18.65 3.12 -4.50
N TRP A 227 -19.19 2.26 -3.67
CA TRP A 227 -18.96 2.25 -2.24
C TRP A 227 -17.54 1.75 -1.91
N THR A 228 -16.82 2.50 -1.09
CA THR A 228 -15.46 2.15 -0.70
C THR A 228 -15.45 0.87 0.14
N GLN A 229 -14.75 -0.14 -0.34
CA GLN A 229 -14.44 -1.33 0.43
C GLN A 229 -13.11 -1.13 1.16
N THR A 230 -13.09 -1.48 2.43
CA THR A 230 -11.93 -1.19 3.30
C THR A 230 -11.47 -2.43 4.05
N THR A 231 -10.19 -2.52 4.36
CA THR A 231 -9.64 -3.53 5.28
C THR A 231 -9.93 -3.12 6.73
N ILE A 232 -11.24 -3.09 7.05
CA ILE A 232 -11.77 -2.85 8.39
C ILE A 232 -12.67 -4.02 8.78
N TYR A 233 -12.47 -4.56 9.98
CA TYR A 233 -13.28 -5.63 10.54
C TYR A 233 -13.61 -5.34 11.99
N ASN A 234 -14.90 -5.41 12.35
CA ASN A 234 -15.38 -5.04 13.68
C ASN A 234 -14.85 -3.66 14.12
N SER A 235 -14.85 -2.70 13.20
CA SER A 235 -14.33 -1.34 13.42
C SER A 235 -12.82 -1.22 13.73
N HIS A 236 -12.05 -2.26 13.50
CA HIS A 236 -10.61 -2.26 13.67
C HIS A 236 -9.92 -2.38 12.31
N ARG A 237 -8.76 -1.72 12.17
CA ARG A 237 -7.86 -1.93 11.03
C ARG A 237 -7.49 -3.40 10.87
N VAL A 238 -7.49 -3.87 9.63
CA VAL A 238 -6.94 -5.16 9.25
C VAL A 238 -5.64 -4.94 8.47
N SER A 239 -4.53 -5.39 9.04
CA SER A 239 -3.21 -5.41 8.41
C SER A 239 -2.81 -6.83 8.03
N SER A 240 -1.66 -7.03 7.37
CA SER A 240 -1.10 -8.37 7.16
C SER A 240 -0.78 -9.07 8.48
N ALA A 241 -0.48 -8.31 9.55
CA ALA A 241 -0.26 -8.85 10.89
C ALA A 241 -1.54 -9.38 11.52
N THR A 242 -2.66 -8.65 11.38
CA THR A 242 -3.95 -9.01 12.00
C THR A 242 -4.84 -9.87 11.11
N SER A 243 -4.39 -10.21 9.89
CA SER A 243 -5.03 -11.19 8.99
C SER A 243 -4.13 -12.41 8.79
N TYR A 244 -3.21 -12.38 7.84
CA TYR A 244 -2.35 -13.51 7.48
C TYR A 244 -1.51 -14.07 8.65
N LEU A 245 -0.80 -13.19 9.37
CA LEU A 245 0.02 -13.66 10.49
C LEU A 245 -0.82 -14.11 11.67
N ALA A 246 -2.00 -13.51 11.89
CA ALA A 246 -2.92 -13.95 12.94
C ALA A 246 -3.41 -15.40 12.72
N GLU A 247 -3.65 -15.80 11.47
CA GLU A 247 -4.01 -17.20 11.13
C GLU A 247 -2.82 -18.16 11.33
N ALA A 248 -1.60 -17.68 11.21
CA ALA A 248 -0.37 -18.47 11.34
C ALA A 248 0.26 -18.45 12.74
N TRP A 249 -0.28 -17.67 13.67
CA TRP A 249 0.34 -17.33 14.95
C TRP A 249 0.72 -18.54 15.82
N ASN A 250 -0.07 -19.60 15.78
CA ASN A 250 0.13 -20.79 16.59
C ASN A 250 0.94 -21.90 15.86
N ARG A 251 1.48 -21.61 14.68
CA ARG A 251 2.25 -22.60 13.91
C ARG A 251 3.67 -22.71 14.45
N THR A 252 4.09 -23.91 14.81
CA THR A 252 5.41 -24.19 15.41
C THR A 252 6.58 -24.12 14.42
N ASN A 253 6.29 -23.99 13.14
CA ASN A 253 7.26 -23.89 12.05
C ASN A 253 7.39 -22.45 11.49
N LEU A 254 6.78 -21.44 12.15
CA LEU A 254 6.95 -20.02 11.84
C LEU A 254 7.50 -19.28 13.05
N ASP A 255 8.69 -18.70 12.91
CA ASP A 255 9.28 -17.78 13.87
C ASP A 255 9.23 -16.34 13.32
N ILE A 256 8.84 -15.38 14.16
CA ILE A 256 8.76 -13.95 13.80
C ILE A 256 9.71 -13.18 14.70
N VAL A 257 10.60 -12.40 14.09
CA VAL A 257 11.56 -11.54 14.80
C VAL A 257 11.31 -10.09 14.44
N VAL A 258 10.99 -9.26 15.42
CA VAL A 258 10.78 -7.81 15.27
C VAL A 258 12.00 -7.02 15.77
N ASN A 259 12.01 -5.70 15.56
CA ASN A 259 13.11 -4.80 15.94
C ASN A 259 14.47 -5.24 15.38
N THR A 260 14.49 -5.84 14.19
CA THR A 260 15.69 -6.41 13.60
C THR A 260 15.75 -6.10 12.10
N ARG A 261 16.76 -5.34 11.69
CA ARG A 261 16.99 -5.02 10.27
C ARG A 261 17.84 -6.10 9.61
N VAL A 262 17.43 -6.51 8.42
CA VAL A 262 18.34 -7.18 7.48
C VAL A 262 19.10 -6.09 6.75
N THR A 263 20.43 -6.12 6.89
CA THR A 263 21.34 -5.11 6.34
C THR A 263 21.82 -5.49 4.96
N LYS A 264 22.05 -6.79 4.73
CA LYS A 264 22.54 -7.36 3.46
C LYS A 264 22.05 -8.79 3.27
N VAL A 265 22.00 -9.21 2.00
CA VAL A 265 21.97 -10.63 1.61
C VAL A 265 23.40 -11.05 1.27
N LEU A 266 23.81 -12.24 1.71
CA LEU A 266 25.17 -12.71 1.63
C LEU A 266 25.30 -13.95 0.72
N PRO A 267 26.34 -14.03 -0.12
CA PRO A 267 26.63 -15.23 -0.89
C PRO A 267 27.22 -16.33 0.01
N LEU A 268 26.69 -17.56 -0.11
CA LEU A 268 27.22 -18.75 0.58
C LEU A 268 28.17 -19.58 -0.30
N GLY A 269 28.34 -19.21 -1.55
CA GLY A 269 29.14 -19.89 -2.56
C GLY A 269 28.68 -19.54 -3.96
N TYR A 270 29.11 -20.30 -4.94
CA TYR A 270 28.78 -20.11 -6.35
C TYR A 270 28.39 -21.45 -6.97
N GLU A 271 27.41 -21.41 -7.86
CA GLU A 271 26.99 -22.54 -8.68
C GLU A 271 26.78 -22.05 -10.11
N SER A 272 27.39 -22.70 -11.09
CA SER A 272 27.34 -22.30 -12.51
C SER A 272 27.66 -20.81 -12.74
N GLY A 273 28.64 -20.26 -11.99
CA GLY A 273 29.05 -18.86 -12.07
C GLY A 273 28.11 -17.84 -11.40
N LYS A 274 27.01 -18.28 -10.80
CA LYS A 274 26.06 -17.42 -10.09
C LYS A 274 26.25 -17.53 -8.58
N PRO A 275 26.21 -16.42 -7.81
CA PRO A 275 26.24 -16.46 -6.35
C PRO A 275 24.97 -17.12 -5.78
N ILE A 276 25.16 -17.97 -4.77
CA ILE A 276 24.08 -18.59 -3.99
C ILE A 276 23.75 -17.64 -2.84
N MET A 277 22.70 -16.82 -3.01
CA MET A 277 22.32 -15.73 -2.11
C MET A 277 21.35 -16.18 -1.01
N ARG A 278 21.77 -17.10 -0.15
CA ARG A 278 20.95 -17.68 0.92
C ARG A 278 21.37 -17.24 2.32
N GLY A 279 22.38 -16.41 2.47
CA GLY A 279 22.79 -15.80 3.72
C GLY A 279 22.15 -14.43 3.91
N ILE A 280 21.96 -14.02 5.16
CA ILE A 280 21.60 -12.65 5.52
C ILE A 280 22.46 -12.14 6.66
N GLU A 281 22.70 -10.83 6.70
CA GLU A 281 23.25 -10.11 7.84
C GLU A 281 22.11 -9.32 8.51
N ILE A 282 22.06 -9.39 9.83
CA ILE A 282 21.05 -8.71 10.63
C ILE A 282 21.68 -7.86 11.74
N ALA A 283 21.04 -6.75 12.09
CA ALA A 283 21.42 -5.88 13.21
C ALA A 283 20.19 -5.13 13.76
N GLN A 284 20.26 -4.78 15.05
CA GLN A 284 19.21 -3.98 15.69
C GLN A 284 19.50 -2.47 15.64
N SER A 285 20.76 -2.08 15.56
CA SER A 285 21.19 -0.68 15.49
C SER A 285 22.50 -0.56 14.71
N ALA A 286 22.83 0.64 14.24
CA ALA A 286 24.07 0.92 13.49
C ALA A 286 25.35 0.60 14.28
N SER A 287 25.32 0.76 15.59
CA SER A 287 26.47 0.48 16.50
C SER A 287 26.36 -0.86 17.24
N GLY A 288 25.28 -1.61 16.99
CA GLY A 288 25.06 -2.90 17.64
C GLY A 288 25.81 -4.06 16.98
N PRO A 289 25.80 -5.24 17.60
CA PRO A 289 26.37 -6.43 17.00
C PRO A 289 25.60 -6.83 15.73
N THR A 290 26.35 -7.34 14.75
CA THR A 290 25.78 -8.00 13.58
C THR A 290 25.77 -9.51 13.79
N HIS A 291 24.76 -10.17 13.25
CA HIS A 291 24.65 -11.63 13.21
C HIS A 291 24.39 -12.10 11.78
N THR A 292 24.74 -13.33 11.48
CA THR A 292 24.46 -13.95 10.18
C THR A 292 23.54 -15.14 10.34
N LEU A 293 22.59 -15.28 9.43
CA LEU A 293 21.69 -16.43 9.33
C LEU A 293 21.71 -16.97 7.90
N GLN A 294 21.36 -18.24 7.74
CA GLN A 294 21.37 -18.91 6.44
C GLN A 294 20.07 -19.67 6.24
N ALA A 295 19.45 -19.51 5.06
CA ALA A 295 18.32 -20.32 4.63
C ALA A 295 18.84 -21.59 3.91
N ARG A 296 18.20 -22.73 4.16
CA ARG A 296 18.51 -23.98 3.45
C ARG A 296 18.07 -23.93 1.99
N LYS A 297 16.98 -23.25 1.70
CA LYS A 297 16.36 -23.19 0.38
C LYS A 297 16.45 -21.78 -0.22
N GLU A 298 15.88 -20.77 0.44
CA GLU A 298 15.68 -19.48 -0.20
C GLU A 298 15.59 -18.33 0.80
N VAL A 299 16.09 -17.15 0.41
CA VAL A 299 15.81 -15.84 1.02
C VAL A 299 14.78 -15.12 0.16
N VAL A 300 13.72 -14.60 0.79
CA VAL A 300 12.64 -13.84 0.15
C VAL A 300 12.70 -12.40 0.66
N LEU A 301 13.02 -11.43 -0.20
CA LEU A 301 12.95 -10.03 0.14
C LEU A 301 11.51 -9.53 -0.02
N SER A 302 10.98 -8.95 1.05
CA SER A 302 9.64 -8.36 1.14
C SER A 302 9.68 -7.02 1.90
N ALA A 303 10.81 -6.29 1.78
CA ALA A 303 11.06 -5.05 2.50
C ALA A 303 10.41 -3.81 1.85
N GLY A 304 9.57 -4.01 0.83
CA GLY A 304 8.83 -2.98 0.10
C GLY A 304 9.67 -2.24 -0.93
N SER A 305 9.00 -1.42 -1.73
CA SER A 305 9.57 -0.75 -2.91
C SER A 305 10.73 0.20 -2.61
N ILE A 306 10.96 0.57 -1.35
CA ILE A 306 12.07 1.45 -0.96
C ILE A 306 13.24 0.65 -0.39
N LYS A 307 12.99 -0.30 0.53
CA LYS A 307 14.09 -1.02 1.20
C LYS A 307 14.54 -2.28 0.45
N THR A 308 13.70 -2.92 -0.35
CA THR A 308 14.11 -4.08 -1.16
C THR A 308 15.23 -3.73 -2.15
N PRO A 309 15.13 -2.71 -3.03
CA PRO A 309 16.24 -2.31 -3.88
C PRO A 309 17.44 -1.80 -3.07
N HIS A 310 17.24 -1.15 -1.94
CA HIS A 310 18.31 -0.70 -1.06
C HIS A 310 19.13 -1.86 -0.52
N ILE A 311 18.49 -2.93 -0.02
CA ILE A 311 19.17 -4.17 0.44
C ILE A 311 19.91 -4.84 -0.71
N LEU A 312 19.31 -4.96 -1.90
CA LEU A 312 19.95 -5.55 -3.07
C LEU A 312 21.24 -4.78 -3.44
N MET A 313 21.17 -3.45 -3.53
CA MET A 313 22.32 -2.62 -3.87
C MET A 313 23.43 -2.72 -2.82
N LEU A 314 23.11 -2.69 -1.52
CA LEU A 314 24.07 -2.90 -0.42
C LEU A 314 24.69 -4.29 -0.44
N SER A 315 24.02 -5.28 -1.05
CA SER A 315 24.50 -6.66 -1.23
C SER A 315 25.33 -6.84 -2.51
N GLY A 316 25.60 -5.76 -3.26
CA GLY A 316 26.35 -5.81 -4.51
C GLY A 316 25.53 -6.23 -5.73
N ILE A 317 24.19 -6.17 -5.67
CA ILE A 317 23.27 -6.50 -6.77
C ILE A 317 22.65 -5.21 -7.29
N GLY A 318 23.04 -4.77 -8.49
CA GLY A 318 22.61 -3.50 -9.09
C GLY A 318 23.54 -3.09 -10.22
N ASP A 319 23.46 -1.85 -10.67
CA ASP A 319 24.35 -1.26 -11.67
C ASP A 319 25.81 -1.30 -11.15
N ALA A 320 26.65 -2.08 -11.79
CA ALA A 320 28.01 -2.34 -11.32
C ALA A 320 28.88 -1.07 -11.26
N ALA A 321 28.74 -0.18 -12.23
CA ALA A 321 29.50 1.07 -12.27
C ALA A 321 29.04 2.01 -11.15
N TYR A 322 27.73 2.14 -10.96
CA TYR A 322 27.14 2.93 -9.89
C TYR A 322 27.54 2.39 -8.50
N LEU A 323 27.40 1.07 -8.25
CA LEU A 323 27.78 0.44 -6.98
C LEU A 323 29.25 0.67 -6.65
N THR A 324 30.13 0.51 -7.64
CA THR A 324 31.58 0.79 -7.49
C THR A 324 31.83 2.25 -7.10
N SER A 325 31.12 3.19 -7.71
CA SER A 325 31.23 4.63 -7.38
C SER A 325 30.80 4.96 -5.95
N LYS A 326 29.96 4.12 -5.36
CA LYS A 326 29.50 4.22 -3.97
C LYS A 326 30.34 3.39 -2.98
N GLY A 327 31.39 2.72 -3.44
CA GLY A 327 32.26 1.87 -2.60
C GLY A 327 31.67 0.49 -2.29
N VAL A 328 30.61 0.08 -2.98
CA VAL A 328 30.05 -1.27 -2.90
C VAL A 328 30.67 -2.15 -3.97
N LYS A 329 31.21 -3.31 -3.58
CA LYS A 329 31.76 -4.30 -4.53
C LYS A 329 30.61 -4.99 -5.29
N PRO A 330 30.51 -4.86 -6.63
CA PRO A 330 29.49 -5.55 -7.41
C PRO A 330 29.67 -7.07 -7.34
N LEU A 331 28.55 -7.78 -7.14
CA LEU A 331 28.43 -9.23 -7.24
C LEU A 331 27.65 -9.65 -8.49
N VAL A 332 26.57 -8.92 -8.80
CA VAL A 332 25.73 -9.14 -9.97
C VAL A 332 25.44 -7.79 -10.61
N ASP A 333 25.82 -7.63 -11.86
CA ASP A 333 25.46 -6.44 -12.65
C ASP A 333 24.01 -6.55 -13.11
N LEU A 334 23.13 -5.76 -12.47
CA LEU A 334 21.68 -5.77 -12.69
C LEU A 334 21.15 -4.32 -12.64
N PRO A 335 21.36 -3.53 -13.70
CA PRO A 335 21.10 -2.08 -13.71
C PRO A 335 19.63 -1.69 -13.48
N SER A 336 18.68 -2.61 -13.66
CA SER A 336 17.25 -2.40 -13.43
C SER A 336 16.88 -2.30 -11.94
N VAL A 337 17.73 -2.74 -11.01
CA VAL A 337 17.50 -2.59 -9.56
C VAL A 337 17.47 -1.12 -9.16
N GLY A 338 16.43 -0.70 -8.48
CA GLY A 338 16.19 0.66 -8.04
C GLY A 338 15.58 1.57 -9.12
N LYS A 339 15.40 1.11 -10.35
CA LYS A 339 14.76 1.85 -11.45
C LYS A 339 13.25 1.61 -11.48
N ASN A 340 12.57 2.31 -12.40
CA ASN A 340 11.15 2.09 -12.67
C ASN A 340 10.22 2.33 -11.47
N LEU A 341 10.59 3.20 -10.52
CA LEU A 341 9.69 3.60 -9.44
C LEU A 341 8.48 4.30 -10.03
N HIS A 342 7.28 3.78 -9.73
CA HIS A 342 6.00 4.40 -10.03
C HIS A 342 5.34 4.80 -8.72
N ASP A 343 4.52 5.86 -8.77
CA ASP A 343 3.62 6.19 -7.67
C ASP A 343 2.41 6.97 -8.21
N HIS A 344 1.30 6.95 -7.50
CA HIS A 344 0.12 7.72 -7.82
C HIS A 344 0.22 9.12 -7.20
N ALA A 345 0.03 10.16 -8.02
CA ALA A 345 -0.02 11.53 -7.57
C ALA A 345 -1.38 11.85 -6.94
N PHE A 346 -1.38 12.57 -5.83
CA PHE A 346 -2.55 12.92 -4.99
C PHE A 346 -2.77 14.43 -4.97
N LEU A 347 -4.01 14.88 -5.16
CA LEU A 347 -4.37 16.29 -5.03
C LEU A 347 -5.72 16.43 -4.32
N GLY A 348 -5.77 17.20 -3.22
CA GLY A 348 -7.00 17.52 -2.52
C GLY A 348 -7.66 18.78 -3.08
N ASN A 349 -8.93 18.69 -3.50
CA ASN A 349 -9.76 19.80 -4.00
C ASN A 349 -10.94 19.96 -3.05
N SER A 350 -11.07 21.12 -2.41
CA SER A 350 -12.03 21.35 -1.33
C SER A 350 -13.02 22.44 -1.66
N TRP A 351 -14.28 22.21 -1.28
CA TRP A 351 -15.38 23.17 -1.36
C TRP A 351 -15.89 23.53 0.02
N LEU A 352 -16.21 24.80 0.25
CA LEU A 352 -17.01 25.22 1.37
C LEU A 352 -18.43 24.72 1.18
N VAL A 353 -19.06 24.22 2.27
CA VAL A 353 -20.39 23.62 2.22
C VAL A 353 -21.38 24.28 3.19
N ASN A 354 -22.66 24.24 2.85
CA ASN A 354 -23.78 24.67 3.67
C ASN A 354 -24.19 23.54 4.63
N SER A 355 -23.29 23.21 5.54
CA SER A 355 -23.48 22.18 6.57
C SER A 355 -22.63 22.50 7.79
N ASN A 356 -23.08 22.11 8.96
CA ASN A 356 -22.28 22.10 10.18
C ASN A 356 -21.97 20.68 10.67
N ASP A 357 -22.30 19.68 9.88
CA ASP A 357 -22.09 18.26 10.17
C ASP A 357 -21.10 17.66 9.17
N THR A 358 -19.82 17.93 9.42
CA THR A 358 -18.68 17.38 8.67
C THR A 358 -17.61 16.85 9.62
N LEU A 359 -16.75 15.99 9.13
CA LEU A 359 -15.62 15.42 9.91
C LEU A 359 -14.58 16.48 10.34
N ASP A 360 -14.69 17.73 9.83
CA ASP A 360 -13.88 18.84 10.32
C ASP A 360 -14.10 19.11 11.81
N ASN A 361 -15.30 18.87 12.33
CA ASN A 361 -15.63 19.01 13.74
C ASN A 361 -14.74 18.15 14.65
N LEU A 362 -14.46 16.89 14.25
CA LEU A 362 -13.62 15.99 15.02
C LEU A 362 -12.17 16.47 15.11
N ARG A 363 -11.68 17.15 14.07
CA ARG A 363 -10.30 17.68 14.03
C ARG A 363 -10.15 18.94 14.87
N ARG A 364 -11.21 19.73 15.04
CA ARG A 364 -11.20 21.05 15.70
C ARG A 364 -11.63 21.00 17.15
N ASN A 365 -12.44 20.03 17.52
CA ASN A 365 -13.03 19.94 18.87
C ASN A 365 -12.50 18.70 19.59
N ALA A 366 -11.60 18.93 20.55
CA ALA A 366 -10.99 17.87 21.35
C ALA A 366 -12.01 17.08 22.19
N THR A 367 -13.12 17.72 22.61
CA THR A 367 -14.19 17.04 23.34
C THR A 367 -14.92 16.06 22.44
N LEU A 368 -15.34 16.48 21.24
CA LEU A 368 -15.97 15.59 20.27
C LEU A 368 -15.02 14.43 19.85
N ALA A 369 -13.75 14.72 19.68
CA ALA A 369 -12.76 13.69 19.38
C ALA A 369 -12.61 12.66 20.51
N ALA A 370 -12.66 13.12 21.77
CA ALA A 370 -12.63 12.25 22.94
C ALA A 370 -13.91 11.42 23.10
N GLU A 371 -15.07 12.01 22.85
CA GLU A 371 -16.37 11.33 22.83
C GLU A 371 -16.44 10.26 21.73
N ALA A 372 -16.01 10.59 20.52
CA ALA A 372 -15.93 9.64 19.41
C ALA A 372 -14.99 8.46 19.74
N LEU A 373 -13.87 8.72 20.41
CA LEU A 373 -12.96 7.66 20.86
C LEU A 373 -13.58 6.81 21.97
N ALA A 374 -14.31 7.41 22.89
CA ALA A 374 -15.04 6.69 23.95
C ALA A 374 -16.11 5.79 23.33
N GLN A 375 -16.90 6.30 22.39
CA GLN A 375 -17.89 5.54 21.64
C GLN A 375 -17.24 4.34 20.92
N TRP A 376 -16.17 4.58 20.20
CA TRP A 376 -15.44 3.51 19.49
C TRP A 376 -14.94 2.43 20.46
N LYS A 377 -14.40 2.81 21.63
CA LYS A 377 -13.91 1.86 22.64
C LYS A 377 -15.01 1.01 23.26
N VAL A 378 -16.23 1.52 23.37
CA VAL A 378 -17.36 0.83 24.01
C VAL A 378 -17.99 -0.20 23.08
N ASN A 379 -18.24 0.16 21.81
CA ASN A 379 -19.05 -0.65 20.90
C ASN A 379 -18.50 -0.72 19.45
N GLY A 380 -17.34 -0.12 19.16
CA GLY A 380 -16.75 -0.15 17.82
C GLY A 380 -17.53 0.67 16.79
N THR A 381 -18.39 1.62 17.18
CA THR A 381 -19.19 2.42 16.25
C THR A 381 -18.76 3.89 16.26
N GLY A 382 -19.37 4.68 15.35
CA GLY A 382 -19.13 6.10 15.23
C GLY A 382 -18.05 6.46 14.20
N PRO A 383 -17.75 7.77 14.06
CA PRO A 383 -16.93 8.28 12.95
C PRO A 383 -15.47 7.79 12.97
N LEU A 384 -14.96 7.32 14.11
CA LEU A 384 -13.61 6.73 14.17
C LEU A 384 -13.52 5.30 13.63
N GLY A 385 -14.65 4.64 13.35
CA GLY A 385 -14.71 3.39 12.61
C GLY A 385 -14.58 3.56 11.10
N LEU A 386 -14.57 4.79 10.59
CA LEU A 386 -14.40 5.15 9.19
C LEU A 386 -12.94 5.51 8.90
N ALA A 387 -12.47 5.14 7.72
CA ALA A 387 -11.18 5.57 7.18
C ALA A 387 -11.38 6.13 5.77
N GLY A 388 -11.01 7.39 5.56
CA GLY A 388 -11.22 8.07 4.29
C GLY A 388 -12.70 8.40 4.02
N GLY A 389 -13.11 8.32 2.73
CA GLY A 389 -14.47 8.56 2.28
C GLY A 389 -15.27 7.27 2.09
N SER A 390 -16.60 7.42 2.09
CA SER A 390 -17.51 6.28 1.89
C SER A 390 -17.62 5.85 0.43
N GLN A 391 -17.27 6.70 -0.53
CA GLN A 391 -17.27 6.39 -1.96
C GLN A 391 -15.94 6.80 -2.59
N LEU A 392 -15.60 6.07 -3.64
CA LEU A 392 -14.49 6.38 -4.53
C LEU A 392 -14.86 5.96 -5.96
N GLY A 393 -14.14 6.48 -6.93
CA GLY A 393 -14.36 6.13 -8.32
C GLY A 393 -13.09 6.19 -9.13
N TRP A 394 -13.01 5.32 -10.12
CA TRP A 394 -11.96 5.29 -11.12
C TRP A 394 -12.54 5.62 -12.48
N LEU A 395 -11.97 6.59 -13.15
CA LEU A 395 -12.51 7.14 -14.38
C LEU A 395 -11.43 7.24 -15.46
N ARG A 396 -11.90 7.32 -16.71
CA ARG A 396 -11.06 7.55 -17.86
C ARG A 396 -11.24 8.99 -18.35
N VAL A 397 -10.18 9.58 -18.89
CA VAL A 397 -10.31 10.87 -19.60
C VAL A 397 -11.26 10.70 -20.79
N PRO A 398 -12.16 11.65 -21.04
CA PRO A 398 -13.04 11.61 -22.20
C PRO A 398 -12.22 11.56 -23.50
N ASN A 399 -12.71 10.80 -24.50
CA ASN A 399 -12.03 10.64 -25.79
C ASN A 399 -10.54 10.33 -25.66
N ALA A 400 -10.19 9.37 -24.81
CA ALA A 400 -8.81 9.07 -24.39
C ALA A 400 -7.84 8.96 -25.58
N SER A 401 -8.25 8.33 -26.70
CA SER A 401 -7.41 8.19 -27.89
C SER A 401 -7.01 9.56 -28.49
N GLU A 402 -7.95 10.49 -28.63
CA GLU A 402 -7.69 11.84 -29.13
C GLU A 402 -6.92 12.67 -28.12
N PHE A 403 -7.26 12.53 -26.83
CA PHE A 403 -6.60 13.24 -25.73
C PHE A 403 -5.10 12.93 -25.67
N PHE A 404 -4.71 11.65 -25.66
CA PHE A 404 -3.30 11.27 -25.62
C PHE A 404 -2.59 11.55 -26.95
N ALA A 405 -3.24 11.38 -28.09
CA ALA A 405 -2.67 11.74 -29.39
C ALA A 405 -2.33 13.24 -29.47
N ALA A 406 -3.17 14.11 -28.92
CA ALA A 406 -2.92 15.56 -28.85
C ALA A 406 -1.68 15.91 -28.00
N LEU A 407 -1.33 15.05 -27.02
CA LEU A 407 -0.14 15.17 -26.18
C LEU A 407 1.09 14.46 -26.80
N GLY A 408 0.96 13.87 -27.99
CA GLY A 408 2.02 13.08 -28.64
C GLY A 408 2.35 11.80 -27.87
N ALA A 409 1.39 11.24 -27.13
CA ALA A 409 1.54 10.06 -26.29
C ALA A 409 0.56 8.94 -26.67
N GLU A 410 0.85 7.72 -26.21
CA GLU A 410 -0.10 6.60 -26.21
C GLU A 410 -0.88 6.59 -24.89
N ASP A 411 -2.07 5.96 -24.91
CA ASP A 411 -2.85 5.73 -23.69
C ASP A 411 -2.03 4.90 -22.67
N PRO A 412 -1.69 5.43 -21.50
CA PRO A 412 -0.84 4.75 -20.51
C PRO A 412 -1.57 3.65 -19.74
N SER A 413 -2.89 3.60 -19.79
CA SER A 413 -3.67 2.59 -19.09
C SER A 413 -3.43 1.18 -19.68
N ALA A 414 -3.73 0.16 -18.89
CA ALA A 414 -3.55 -1.22 -19.36
C ALA A 414 -4.63 -1.66 -20.37
N GLY A 415 -5.77 -0.96 -20.40
CA GLY A 415 -6.90 -1.26 -21.27
C GLY A 415 -8.21 -0.65 -20.78
N PRO A 416 -9.36 -1.04 -21.35
CA PRO A 416 -10.64 -0.39 -21.07
C PRO A 416 -11.16 -0.56 -19.63
N THR A 417 -10.71 -1.54 -18.88
CA THR A 417 -11.09 -1.72 -17.48
C THR A 417 -10.16 -0.97 -16.50
N SER A 418 -9.09 -0.33 -17.02
CA SER A 418 -8.12 0.44 -16.25
C SER A 418 -8.37 1.93 -16.39
N ALA A 419 -8.32 2.65 -15.27
CA ALA A 419 -8.59 4.08 -15.20
C ALA A 419 -7.36 4.93 -15.51
N HIS A 420 -7.57 6.22 -15.81
CA HIS A 420 -6.52 7.23 -15.88
C HIS A 420 -6.39 7.99 -14.58
N PHE A 421 -7.51 8.24 -13.90
CA PHE A 421 -7.53 8.96 -12.64
C PHE A 421 -8.57 8.39 -11.66
N GLU A 422 -8.38 8.71 -10.39
CA GLU A 422 -9.25 8.34 -9.28
C GLU A 422 -9.83 9.59 -8.64
N MET A 423 -11.06 9.48 -8.12
CA MET A 423 -11.76 10.46 -7.30
C MET A 423 -12.20 9.80 -6.00
N ILE A 424 -11.73 10.30 -4.85
CA ILE A 424 -12.13 9.79 -3.53
C ILE A 424 -12.89 10.90 -2.82
N THR A 425 -14.10 10.61 -2.37
CA THR A 425 -14.91 11.56 -1.58
C THR A 425 -14.38 11.69 -0.17
N THR A 426 -14.48 12.87 0.42
CA THR A 426 -14.16 13.11 1.83
C THR A 426 -15.09 14.18 2.38
N ASP A 427 -15.80 13.86 3.46
CA ASP A 427 -16.65 14.81 4.17
C ASP A 427 -15.83 15.62 5.18
N GLY A 428 -15.09 16.58 4.66
CA GLY A 428 -14.15 17.42 5.40
C GLY A 428 -13.03 17.96 4.52
N PHE A 429 -12.21 18.86 5.07
CA PHE A 429 -11.04 19.45 4.39
C PHE A 429 -9.93 18.41 4.22
N VAL A 430 -9.34 18.33 3.02
CA VAL A 430 -8.20 17.46 2.72
C VAL A 430 -7.09 18.20 2.02
N SER A 431 -5.92 18.19 2.62
CA SER A 431 -4.65 18.61 2.00
C SER A 431 -3.49 17.95 2.74
N LYS A 432 -2.43 17.56 2.02
CA LYS A 432 -1.13 17.24 2.62
C LYS A 432 -0.19 18.44 2.70
N ARG A 433 -0.60 19.58 2.13
CA ARG A 433 0.18 20.82 1.99
C ARG A 433 -0.26 21.93 2.93
N VAL A 434 -1.55 22.13 3.03
CA VAL A 434 -2.15 23.24 3.78
C VAL A 434 -2.74 22.69 5.07
N SER A 435 -2.49 23.35 6.17
CA SER A 435 -3.11 23.02 7.45
C SER A 435 -4.63 23.16 7.36
N PRO A 436 -5.41 22.26 8.00
CA PRO A 436 -6.86 22.38 8.01
C PRO A 436 -7.31 23.75 8.51
N PRO A 437 -8.24 24.43 7.79
CA PRO A 437 -8.79 25.70 8.22
C PRO A 437 -9.46 25.60 9.60
N THR A 438 -9.35 26.65 10.40
CA THR A 438 -9.94 26.71 11.76
C THR A 438 -11.45 26.97 11.73
N GLN A 439 -12.00 27.40 10.60
CA GLN A 439 -13.42 27.71 10.38
C GLN A 439 -13.92 27.17 9.06
N GLY A 440 -15.24 27.15 8.88
CA GLY A 440 -15.90 26.60 7.68
C GLY A 440 -16.04 25.09 7.75
N HIS A 441 -16.90 24.53 6.93
CA HIS A 441 -17.14 23.10 6.77
C HIS A 441 -16.87 22.75 5.31
N PHE A 442 -16.33 21.58 5.07
CA PHE A 442 -15.83 21.25 3.75
C PHE A 442 -16.34 19.89 3.28
N PHE A 443 -16.49 19.80 1.97
CA PHE A 443 -16.48 18.57 1.21
C PHE A 443 -15.24 18.60 0.29
N SER A 444 -14.57 17.48 0.13
CA SER A 444 -13.40 17.41 -0.73
C SER A 444 -13.43 16.19 -1.65
N PHE A 445 -12.93 16.38 -2.87
CA PHE A 445 -12.42 15.28 -3.66
C PHE A 445 -10.89 15.21 -3.57
N ILE A 446 -10.39 14.01 -3.30
CA ILE A 446 -9.01 13.66 -3.63
C ILE A 446 -9.05 13.19 -5.08
N THR A 447 -8.27 13.85 -5.96
CA THR A 447 -8.01 13.37 -7.31
C THR A 447 -6.61 12.77 -7.38
N ALA A 448 -6.46 11.67 -8.12
CA ALA A 448 -5.17 11.01 -8.26
C ALA A 448 -4.93 10.51 -9.69
N VAL A 449 -3.69 10.66 -10.20
CA VAL A 449 -3.27 10.03 -11.46
C VAL A 449 -2.99 8.56 -11.20
N ILE A 450 -3.74 7.67 -11.86
CA ILE A 450 -3.73 6.23 -11.59
C ILE A 450 -2.94 5.42 -12.63
N SER A 451 -2.78 5.96 -13.83
CA SER A 451 -1.92 5.38 -14.88
C SER A 451 -0.77 6.33 -15.21
N PRO A 452 0.18 6.57 -14.27
CA PRO A 452 1.24 7.55 -14.47
C PRO A 452 2.23 7.11 -15.55
N THR A 453 2.71 8.06 -16.35
CA THR A 453 3.78 7.87 -17.33
C THR A 453 5.17 8.17 -16.74
N ALA A 454 5.25 9.00 -15.71
CA ALA A 454 6.48 9.31 -15.02
C ALA A 454 7.11 8.07 -14.38
N ARG A 455 8.44 8.01 -14.42
CA ARG A 455 9.25 6.96 -13.82
C ARG A 455 10.34 7.58 -12.97
N GLY A 456 10.52 7.01 -11.81
CA GLY A 456 11.51 7.42 -10.83
C GLY A 456 12.51 6.34 -10.47
N ASN A 457 13.22 6.54 -9.37
CA ASN A 457 14.22 5.59 -8.89
C ASN A 457 14.45 5.66 -7.37
N VAL A 458 15.04 4.58 -6.85
CA VAL A 458 15.64 4.50 -5.52
C VAL A 458 17.12 4.18 -5.69
N THR A 459 17.99 4.94 -5.04
CA THR A 459 19.45 4.75 -5.15
C THR A 459 20.13 4.84 -3.77
N LEU A 460 21.39 4.41 -3.68
CA LEU A 460 22.14 4.47 -2.43
C LEU A 460 22.52 5.92 -2.08
N ASN A 461 22.31 6.32 -0.86
CA ASN A 461 22.88 7.51 -0.27
C ASN A 461 24.32 7.24 0.22
N SER A 462 24.49 6.16 0.98
CA SER A 462 25.78 5.70 1.53
C SER A 462 25.86 4.17 1.53
N THR A 463 26.92 3.61 2.09
CA THR A 463 27.07 2.17 2.35
C THR A 463 26.54 1.74 3.71
N ASP A 464 26.10 2.68 4.56
CA ASP A 464 25.49 2.37 5.85
C ASP A 464 24.04 1.89 5.63
N PRO A 465 23.67 0.67 6.01
CA PRO A 465 22.31 0.15 5.88
C PRO A 465 21.28 0.87 6.75
N PHE A 466 21.73 1.67 7.72
CA PHE A 466 20.87 2.46 8.60
C PHE A 466 20.52 3.82 8.00
N ASP A 467 21.27 4.31 7.04
CA ASP A 467 20.93 5.50 6.28
C ASP A 467 19.68 5.27 5.39
N ALA A 468 18.93 6.34 5.18
CA ALA A 468 17.85 6.33 4.21
C ALA A 468 18.42 6.34 2.77
N PRO A 469 17.85 5.56 1.84
CA PRO A 469 18.20 5.67 0.44
C PRO A 469 17.72 7.01 -0.14
N ILE A 470 18.28 7.39 -1.29
CA ILE A 470 17.80 8.51 -2.10
C ILE A 470 16.55 8.04 -2.84
N ILE A 471 15.44 8.76 -2.66
CA ILE A 471 14.12 8.40 -3.22
C ILE A 471 13.67 9.50 -4.17
N ASN A 472 13.45 9.16 -5.42
CA ASN A 472 12.91 10.06 -6.44
C ASN A 472 11.74 9.40 -7.18
N PRO A 473 10.49 9.59 -6.79
CA PRO A 473 9.33 9.07 -7.50
C PRO A 473 9.07 9.78 -8.85
N ASN A 474 9.63 10.97 -9.07
CA ASN A 474 9.41 11.80 -10.25
C ASN A 474 7.92 12.12 -10.49
N LEU A 475 7.18 12.42 -9.40
CA LEU A 475 5.74 12.70 -9.46
C LEU A 475 5.45 13.89 -10.39
N LEU A 476 4.42 13.74 -11.26
CA LEU A 476 4.05 14.70 -12.29
C LEU A 476 5.25 15.10 -13.19
N GLY A 477 6.21 14.20 -13.36
CA GLY A 477 7.43 14.43 -14.14
C GLY A 477 7.21 14.46 -15.65
N THR A 478 5.99 14.26 -16.13
CA THR A 478 5.60 14.33 -17.55
C THR A 478 4.38 15.22 -17.72
N GLU A 479 4.27 15.86 -18.88
CA GLU A 479 3.11 16.69 -19.22
C GLU A 479 1.81 15.85 -19.33
N VAL A 480 1.92 14.57 -19.67
CA VAL A 480 0.79 13.63 -19.69
C VAL A 480 0.18 13.50 -18.31
N ASP A 481 1.00 13.31 -17.26
CA ASP A 481 0.51 13.16 -15.90
C ASP A 481 -0.16 14.44 -15.39
N VAL A 482 0.38 15.61 -15.73
CA VAL A 482 -0.22 16.91 -15.41
C VAL A 482 -1.56 17.09 -16.11
N ALA A 483 -1.63 16.78 -17.42
CA ALA A 483 -2.86 16.86 -18.18
C ALA A 483 -3.96 15.92 -17.66
N VAL A 484 -3.60 14.68 -17.27
CA VAL A 484 -4.55 13.74 -16.65
C VAL A 484 -5.04 14.27 -15.30
N MET A 485 -4.17 14.83 -14.46
CA MET A 485 -4.58 15.43 -13.18
C MET A 485 -5.50 16.63 -13.42
N ARG A 486 -5.26 17.45 -14.44
CA ARG A 486 -6.11 18.58 -14.82
C ARG A 486 -7.52 18.10 -15.19
N GLU A 487 -7.62 17.05 -15.99
CA GLU A 487 -8.92 16.45 -16.32
C GLU A 487 -9.62 15.86 -15.08
N ALA A 488 -8.87 15.27 -14.15
CA ALA A 488 -9.43 14.81 -12.88
C ALA A 488 -10.01 15.95 -12.03
N VAL A 489 -9.34 17.11 -11.99
CA VAL A 489 -9.84 18.33 -11.31
C VAL A 489 -11.11 18.87 -12.00
N LYS A 490 -11.11 18.91 -13.35
CA LYS A 490 -12.31 19.31 -14.12
C LYS A 490 -13.48 18.34 -13.89
N ALA A 491 -13.21 17.04 -13.82
CA ALA A 491 -14.22 16.03 -13.49
C ALA A 491 -14.80 16.22 -12.08
N ALA A 492 -13.97 16.55 -11.09
CA ALA A 492 -14.43 16.85 -9.73
C ALA A 492 -15.35 18.09 -9.69
N ARG A 493 -15.04 19.15 -10.46
CA ARG A 493 -15.91 20.32 -10.63
C ARG A 493 -17.24 19.95 -11.29
N ALA A 494 -17.20 19.18 -12.37
CA ALA A 494 -18.41 18.72 -13.05
C ALA A 494 -19.31 17.86 -12.15
N PHE A 495 -18.71 17.05 -11.28
CA PHE A 495 -19.43 16.20 -10.34
C PHE A 495 -20.25 17.01 -9.34
N VAL A 496 -19.65 18.01 -8.71
CA VAL A 496 -20.34 18.85 -7.70
C VAL A 496 -21.25 19.93 -8.34
N ALA A 497 -21.18 20.13 -9.66
CA ALA A 497 -22.12 20.96 -10.40
C ALA A 497 -23.48 20.25 -10.67
N ALA A 498 -23.59 18.95 -10.39
CA ALA A 498 -24.85 18.21 -10.53
C ALA A 498 -25.93 18.76 -9.59
N PRO A 499 -27.23 18.65 -9.96
CA PRO A 499 -28.35 19.14 -9.14
C PRO A 499 -28.34 18.62 -7.70
N ALA A 500 -27.80 17.42 -7.45
CA ALA A 500 -27.69 16.85 -6.10
C ALA A 500 -26.87 17.69 -5.11
N TRP A 501 -26.08 18.65 -5.58
CA TRP A 501 -25.18 19.48 -4.77
C TRP A 501 -25.62 20.94 -4.66
N SER A 502 -26.67 21.36 -5.38
CA SER A 502 -27.05 22.76 -5.56
C SER A 502 -27.37 23.53 -4.27
N ASP A 503 -27.85 22.85 -3.22
CA ASP A 503 -28.15 23.40 -1.90
C ASP A 503 -27.00 23.24 -0.90
N TYR A 504 -25.97 22.47 -1.26
CA TYR A 504 -24.90 22.04 -0.36
C TYR A 504 -23.58 22.74 -0.61
N ILE A 505 -23.13 22.83 -1.86
CA ILE A 505 -21.86 23.51 -2.23
C ILE A 505 -22.07 25.02 -2.23
N LEU A 506 -21.18 25.75 -1.51
CA LEU A 506 -21.19 27.21 -1.45
C LEU A 506 -20.18 27.81 -2.42
N SER A 507 -18.93 27.36 -2.36
CA SER A 507 -17.83 27.84 -3.22
C SER A 507 -16.65 26.92 -3.19
N GLU A 508 -15.80 26.97 -4.20
CA GLU A 508 -14.44 26.41 -4.16
C GLU A 508 -13.58 27.13 -3.10
N PHE A 509 -12.57 26.46 -2.55
CA PHE A 509 -11.80 27.01 -1.44
C PHE A 509 -10.30 27.16 -1.76
N GLY A 510 -9.74 28.31 -1.37
CA GLY A 510 -8.31 28.59 -1.46
C GLY A 510 -7.80 28.64 -2.91
N ALA A 511 -6.54 28.27 -3.12
CA ALA A 511 -5.90 28.31 -4.44
C ALA A 511 -6.63 27.47 -5.51
N PHE A 512 -7.41 26.46 -5.10
CA PHE A 512 -8.26 25.70 -6.00
C PHE A 512 -9.36 26.59 -6.62
N GLY A 513 -9.99 27.46 -5.82
CA GLY A 513 -11.03 28.37 -6.27
C GLY A 513 -10.52 29.58 -7.09
N GLU A 514 -9.20 29.78 -7.14
CA GLU A 514 -8.56 30.84 -7.91
C GLU A 514 -8.07 30.37 -9.29
N ALA A 515 -7.99 29.05 -9.53
CA ALA A 515 -7.45 28.45 -10.75
C ALA A 515 -8.59 28.11 -11.74
N HIS A 516 -8.74 28.90 -12.81
CA HIS A 516 -9.82 28.78 -13.79
C HIS A 516 -9.35 28.44 -15.21
N THR A 517 -8.14 28.85 -15.61
CA THR A 517 -7.53 28.46 -16.88
C THR A 517 -6.70 27.18 -16.74
N ASP A 518 -6.36 26.54 -17.84
CA ASP A 518 -5.51 25.34 -17.84
C ASP A 518 -4.13 25.64 -17.25
N GLU A 519 -3.56 26.81 -17.52
CA GLU A 519 -2.28 27.25 -17.00
C GLU A 519 -2.34 27.48 -15.46
N GLU A 520 -3.41 28.10 -14.97
CA GLU A 520 -3.64 28.30 -13.53
C GLU A 520 -3.87 26.95 -12.82
N LEU A 521 -4.59 26.02 -13.46
CA LEU A 521 -4.77 24.67 -12.94
C LEU A 521 -3.45 23.91 -12.88
N ASP A 522 -2.59 24.01 -13.91
CA ASP A 522 -1.27 23.37 -13.89
C ASP A 522 -0.38 23.93 -12.77
N ALA A 523 -0.39 25.23 -12.55
CA ALA A 523 0.32 25.85 -11.44
C ALA A 523 -0.23 25.40 -10.08
N TYR A 524 -1.56 25.35 -9.94
CA TYR A 524 -2.23 24.82 -8.74
C TYR A 524 -1.86 23.35 -8.51
N ILE A 525 -1.93 22.49 -9.54
CA ILE A 525 -1.60 21.07 -9.50
C ILE A 525 -0.17 20.87 -9.02
N ARG A 526 0.83 21.50 -9.65
CA ARG A 526 2.24 21.34 -9.30
C ARG A 526 2.52 21.79 -7.85
N ASN A 527 1.88 22.86 -7.41
CA ASN A 527 2.10 23.43 -6.07
C ASN A 527 1.44 22.62 -4.95
N ASN A 528 0.32 21.93 -5.23
CA ASN A 528 -0.50 21.30 -4.19
C ASN A 528 -0.49 19.77 -4.23
N THR A 529 0.04 19.15 -5.31
CA THR A 529 0.13 17.69 -5.42
C THR A 529 1.13 17.11 -4.41
N ASP A 530 0.82 15.90 -3.95
CA ASP A 530 1.63 15.04 -3.09
C ASP A 530 1.51 13.58 -3.58
N THR A 531 2.00 12.60 -2.86
CA THR A 531 1.82 11.18 -3.14
C THR A 531 0.56 10.63 -2.47
N ILE A 532 -0.08 9.60 -3.08
CA ILE A 532 -1.07 8.77 -2.40
C ILE A 532 -0.43 7.56 -1.67
N ASP A 533 0.91 7.50 -1.66
CA ASP A 533 1.73 6.53 -0.94
C ASP A 533 1.70 5.09 -1.53
N HIS A 534 1.69 4.99 -2.86
CA HIS A 534 1.63 3.73 -3.60
C HIS A 534 2.93 3.37 -4.37
N PRO A 535 4.16 3.55 -3.82
CA PRO A 535 5.39 3.25 -4.57
C PRO A 535 5.50 1.77 -4.93
N VAL A 536 5.81 1.50 -6.21
CA VAL A 536 5.99 0.15 -6.76
C VAL A 536 7.12 0.10 -7.80
N GLY A 537 7.49 -1.09 -8.25
CA GLY A 537 8.22 -1.31 -9.50
C GLY A 537 9.74 -1.23 -9.43
N THR A 538 10.33 -0.99 -8.29
CA THR A 538 11.79 -0.74 -8.15
C THR A 538 12.69 -1.98 -8.30
N VAL A 539 12.09 -3.17 -8.36
CA VAL A 539 12.77 -4.45 -8.67
C VAL A 539 11.84 -5.26 -9.58
N ALA A 540 11.37 -4.64 -10.67
CA ALA A 540 10.29 -5.15 -11.50
C ALA A 540 10.60 -6.51 -12.14
N MET A 541 9.57 -7.37 -12.23
CA MET A 541 9.62 -8.54 -13.11
C MET A 541 9.52 -8.12 -14.58
N GLY A 542 10.15 -8.87 -15.46
CA GLY A 542 10.12 -8.58 -16.88
C GLY A 542 10.86 -9.62 -17.70
N LYS A 543 10.75 -9.51 -19.05
CA LYS A 543 11.48 -10.38 -19.98
C LYS A 543 12.95 -9.95 -20.11
N GLY A 544 13.86 -10.91 -20.17
CA GLY A 544 15.26 -10.65 -20.45
C GLY A 544 15.89 -9.62 -19.52
N ALA A 545 16.65 -8.67 -20.07
CA ALA A 545 17.38 -7.64 -19.33
C ALA A 545 16.48 -6.49 -18.82
N GLU A 546 15.24 -6.41 -19.26
CA GLU A 546 14.31 -5.33 -18.87
C GLU A 546 13.84 -5.47 -17.43
N GLY A 547 13.75 -6.73 -16.91
CA GLY A 547 13.35 -7.02 -15.54
C GLY A 547 14.52 -7.34 -14.61
N ALA A 548 14.48 -6.87 -13.37
CA ALA A 548 15.35 -7.34 -12.31
C ALA A 548 15.00 -8.77 -11.87
N LEU A 549 13.73 -9.16 -12.05
CA LEU A 549 13.21 -10.48 -11.72
C LEU A 549 12.78 -11.22 -12.97
N ASP A 550 12.82 -12.55 -12.90
CA ASP A 550 12.13 -13.42 -13.83
C ASP A 550 10.62 -13.52 -13.48
N SER A 551 9.86 -14.29 -14.29
CA SER A 551 8.42 -14.49 -14.08
C SER A 551 8.05 -15.28 -12.81
N GLU A 552 9.03 -15.92 -12.18
CA GLU A 552 8.88 -16.63 -10.91
C GLU A 552 9.42 -15.80 -9.73
N LEU A 553 9.65 -14.49 -9.96
CA LEU A 553 10.12 -13.51 -8.98
C LEU A 553 11.54 -13.77 -8.45
N ARG A 554 12.35 -14.59 -9.11
CA ARG A 554 13.77 -14.82 -8.75
C ARG A 554 14.61 -13.63 -9.20
N VAL A 555 15.52 -13.18 -8.35
CA VAL A 555 16.50 -12.14 -8.71
C VAL A 555 17.47 -12.67 -9.75
N ARG A 556 17.48 -12.06 -10.92
CA ARG A 556 18.29 -12.52 -12.05
C ARG A 556 19.78 -12.53 -11.69
N GLY A 557 20.50 -13.51 -12.21
CA GLY A 557 21.94 -13.68 -11.95
C GLY A 557 22.27 -14.27 -10.58
N THR A 558 21.28 -14.63 -9.76
CA THR A 558 21.47 -15.25 -8.43
C THR A 558 20.80 -16.60 -8.32
N ILE A 559 21.09 -17.33 -7.22
CA ILE A 559 20.43 -18.58 -6.84
C ILE A 559 19.92 -18.43 -5.41
N GLY A 560 18.65 -18.84 -5.16
CA GLY A 560 18.04 -18.88 -3.83
C GLY A 560 17.69 -17.49 -3.28
N LEU A 561 17.34 -16.53 -4.15
CA LEU A 561 16.89 -15.19 -3.80
C LEU A 561 15.69 -14.78 -4.65
N ARG A 562 14.60 -14.39 -3.99
CA ARG A 562 13.37 -13.85 -4.61
C ARG A 562 12.96 -12.53 -3.99
N VAL A 563 12.05 -11.84 -4.69
CA VAL A 563 11.37 -10.63 -4.19
C VAL A 563 9.87 -10.86 -4.22
N VAL A 564 9.22 -10.66 -3.07
CA VAL A 564 7.78 -10.85 -2.91
C VAL A 564 7.16 -9.63 -2.21
N ASP A 565 7.12 -8.50 -2.92
CA ASP A 565 6.47 -7.26 -2.50
C ASP A 565 6.16 -6.37 -3.73
N ALA A 566 5.62 -5.19 -3.50
CA ALA A 566 5.22 -4.27 -4.56
C ALA A 566 6.39 -3.76 -5.43
N SER A 567 7.66 -3.94 -5.02
CA SER A 567 8.80 -3.62 -5.88
C SER A 567 8.88 -4.50 -7.13
N ALA A 568 8.28 -5.69 -7.08
CA ALA A 568 8.23 -6.66 -8.18
C ALA A 568 7.25 -6.28 -9.30
N PHE A 569 6.34 -5.33 -9.09
CA PHE A 569 5.34 -4.94 -10.08
C PHE A 569 6.01 -4.34 -11.33
N PRO A 570 5.70 -4.82 -12.54
CA PRO A 570 6.23 -4.21 -13.77
C PRO A 570 5.57 -2.86 -14.08
N PHE A 571 4.30 -2.73 -13.72
CA PHE A 571 3.50 -1.51 -13.78
C PHE A 571 2.65 -1.40 -12.53
N ILE A 572 2.38 -0.16 -12.09
CA ILE A 572 1.44 0.12 -11.01
C ILE A 572 0.02 -0.26 -11.48
N PRO A 573 -0.77 -1.00 -10.68
CA PRO A 573 -2.15 -1.32 -11.05
C PRO A 573 -3.05 -0.09 -10.92
N SER A 574 -4.11 -0.05 -11.71
CA SER A 574 -5.15 1.00 -11.68
C SER A 574 -6.04 0.83 -10.46
N GLY A 575 -5.51 1.14 -9.30
CA GLY A 575 -6.16 1.00 -7.99
C GLY A 575 -5.16 1.02 -6.84
N HIS A 576 -5.63 0.76 -5.63
CA HIS A 576 -4.80 0.69 -4.44
C HIS A 576 -3.93 -0.57 -4.42
N THR A 577 -2.69 -0.45 -3.97
CA THR A 577 -1.65 -1.47 -4.17
C THR A 577 -1.65 -2.62 -3.16
N GLN A 578 -2.44 -2.54 -2.08
CA GLN A 578 -2.48 -3.56 -1.02
C GLN A 578 -2.98 -4.92 -1.54
N GLY A 579 -4.16 -4.94 -2.17
CA GLY A 579 -4.76 -6.16 -2.73
C GLY A 579 -3.85 -6.83 -3.78
N PRO A 580 -3.35 -6.09 -4.79
CA PRO A 580 -2.37 -6.61 -5.75
C PRO A 580 -1.10 -7.19 -5.12
N THR A 581 -0.60 -6.60 -4.02
CA THR A 581 0.56 -7.14 -3.30
C THR A 581 0.26 -8.48 -2.64
N TYR A 582 -0.93 -8.63 -2.06
CA TYR A 582 -1.38 -9.91 -1.53
C TYR A 582 -1.54 -10.97 -2.63
N ILE A 583 -2.16 -10.62 -3.77
CA ILE A 583 -2.32 -11.53 -4.92
C ILE A 583 -0.96 -12.02 -5.44
N LEU A 584 0.01 -11.11 -5.55
CA LEU A 584 1.39 -11.46 -5.92
C LEU A 584 2.00 -12.44 -4.89
N ALA A 585 1.83 -12.19 -3.60
CA ALA A 585 2.39 -13.03 -2.54
C ALA A 585 1.74 -14.41 -2.45
N GLU A 586 0.43 -14.51 -2.67
CA GLU A 586 -0.31 -15.78 -2.76
C GLU A 586 0.27 -16.65 -3.87
N ARG A 587 0.43 -16.08 -5.08
CA ARG A 587 1.06 -16.80 -6.19
C ARG A 587 2.51 -17.15 -5.91
N ALA A 588 3.29 -16.22 -5.36
CA ALA A 588 4.71 -16.45 -5.03
C ALA A 588 4.88 -17.62 -4.06
N ALA A 589 4.04 -17.70 -3.03
CA ALA A 589 4.06 -18.84 -2.09
C ALA A 589 3.79 -20.16 -2.80
N ALA A 590 2.82 -20.21 -3.73
CA ALA A 590 2.55 -21.41 -4.52
C ALA A 590 3.74 -21.80 -5.42
N LEU A 591 4.42 -20.82 -6.03
CA LEU A 591 5.64 -21.07 -6.82
C LEU A 591 6.77 -21.64 -5.94
N ILE A 592 7.02 -21.06 -4.78
CA ILE A 592 8.05 -21.51 -3.84
C ILE A 592 7.77 -22.93 -3.34
N LEU A 593 6.53 -23.23 -2.94
CA LEU A 593 6.14 -24.56 -2.48
C LEU A 593 6.21 -25.63 -3.59
N GLY A 594 5.98 -25.25 -4.85
CA GLY A 594 6.10 -26.15 -6.00
C GLY A 594 7.54 -26.58 -6.29
N GLU A 595 8.55 -25.86 -5.75
CA GLU A 595 9.98 -26.16 -5.91
C GLU A 595 10.60 -26.87 -4.68
N MET A 596 9.84 -27.03 -3.58
CA MET A 596 10.31 -27.64 -2.33
C MET A 596 10.05 -29.15 -2.29
#